data_2eaa5df428999d1dccdcb83eefbef0fc
#
_entry.id   2eaa5df428999d1dccdcb83eefbef0fc
#
_cell.length_a   1.000
_cell.length_b   1.000
_cell.length_c   1.000
_cell.angle_alpha   90.00
_cell.angle_beta   90.00
_cell.angle_gamma   90.00
#
_symmetry.space_group_name_H-M   'P 1'
#
loop_
_entity.id
_entity.type
_entity.pdbx_description
1 polymer ?
#
loop_
_entity_poly.entity_id
_entity_poly.type
_entity_poly.pdbx_seq_one_letter_code
_entity_poly.pdbx_strand_id
1 'polypeptide(L)'
;MRLFALELKRLLKSRRSLLVVCFMLAFTIFMAWVPTSFIMSHDTAGNPLTGLDALAYDKNLEQGIAGTVTPEKVQQALITYQDVFARYNAETTFDLPDEAYDEINAVQGLLFDLGDLYPDKNGQTQPWLEIDPDEVTSYYETIPLRVAAISQAQYPAVSGVGDYFTELYAQVDTPFNYVPGADATTLDYLILLSFVLLLCCALITAPVFASDYQTGADDIQRCTKNGRARLGWTRVFASLLICGVLTSVCLALYWCISNSLYGWEVTDASAQMLALFGPLTPLPFDFGGLQILFSVLALLTILATVCAVLLLSSRLKNLVAATGCALLLCFLPVLVYMTLPAIVVDWVNTFLPSTGVALQACTLYATRYYNILHLGDLICWTPIATSIAGAVELVLFAVLAVASYVRRHA
;
A
#
# COMPACT_ATOMS: atom_id res chain seq x y z
N MET A 1 -30.33 -21.32 -0.06
CA MET A 1 -29.64 -21.15 1.24
C MET A 1 -28.88 -22.40 1.70
N ARG A 2 -29.47 -23.61 1.73
CA ARG A 2 -28.77 -24.84 2.21
C ARG A 2 -27.46 -25.15 1.46
N LEU A 3 -27.42 -25.02 0.12
CA LEU A 3 -26.23 -25.30 -0.68
C LEU A 3 -25.07 -24.36 -0.34
N PHE A 4 -25.35 -23.07 -0.17
CA PHE A 4 -24.36 -22.05 0.19
C PHE A 4 -23.76 -22.32 1.58
N ALA A 5 -24.60 -22.63 2.57
CA ALA A 5 -24.13 -22.98 3.92
C ALA A 5 -23.26 -24.24 3.94
N LEU A 6 -23.58 -25.23 3.05
CA LEU A 6 -22.75 -26.43 2.91
C LEU A 6 -21.37 -26.13 2.31
N GLU A 7 -21.30 -25.28 1.29
CA GLU A 7 -20.04 -24.87 0.68
C GLU A 7 -19.17 -24.05 1.68
N LEU A 8 -19.77 -23.11 2.43
CA LEU A 8 -19.09 -22.40 3.51
C LEU A 8 -18.51 -23.37 4.54
N LYS A 9 -19.34 -24.33 4.97
CA LYS A 9 -18.90 -25.36 5.96
C LYS A 9 -17.78 -26.23 5.38
N ARG A 10 -17.83 -26.58 4.08
CA ARG A 10 -16.79 -27.37 3.41
C ARG A 10 -15.45 -26.64 3.42
N LEU A 11 -15.46 -25.35 3.07
CA LEU A 11 -14.26 -24.53 3.04
C LEU A 11 -13.66 -24.29 4.43
N LEU A 12 -14.49 -23.95 5.42
CA LEU A 12 -14.01 -23.62 6.78
C LEU A 12 -13.63 -24.84 7.62
N LYS A 13 -14.29 -26.01 7.43
CA LYS A 13 -14.01 -27.21 8.25
C LYS A 13 -12.82 -28.04 7.76
N SER A 14 -12.20 -27.69 6.64
CA SER A 14 -11.01 -28.39 6.21
C SER A 14 -9.84 -28.08 7.17
N ARG A 15 -9.08 -29.09 7.59
CA ARG A 15 -7.91 -28.90 8.46
C ARG A 15 -6.91 -27.90 7.87
N ARG A 16 -6.76 -27.90 6.54
CA ARG A 16 -5.89 -26.97 5.82
C ARG A 16 -6.36 -25.52 5.98
N SER A 17 -7.64 -25.26 5.71
CA SER A 17 -8.21 -23.92 5.84
C SER A 17 -8.12 -23.40 7.26
N LEU A 18 -8.39 -24.27 8.26
CA LEU A 18 -8.27 -23.87 9.66
C LEU A 18 -6.83 -23.46 10.02
N LEU A 19 -5.84 -24.23 9.58
CA LEU A 19 -4.42 -23.88 9.79
C LEU A 19 -4.06 -22.55 9.13
N VAL A 20 -4.53 -22.33 7.89
CA VAL A 20 -4.29 -21.06 7.17
C VAL A 20 -4.96 -19.88 7.90
N VAL A 21 -6.19 -20.03 8.38
CA VAL A 21 -6.88 -18.99 9.15
C VAL A 21 -6.14 -18.67 10.46
N CYS A 22 -5.72 -19.68 11.21
CA CYS A 22 -4.92 -19.46 12.42
C CYS A 22 -3.61 -18.75 12.10
N PHE A 23 -2.95 -19.12 11.02
CA PHE A 23 -1.73 -18.46 10.55
C PHE A 23 -2.00 -16.99 10.15
N MET A 24 -3.07 -16.69 9.38
CA MET A 24 -3.45 -15.33 9.00
C MET A 24 -3.60 -14.43 10.23
N LEU A 25 -4.35 -14.88 11.25
CA LEU A 25 -4.57 -14.11 12.47
C LEU A 25 -3.27 -13.90 13.26
N ALA A 26 -2.48 -14.96 13.47
CA ALA A 26 -1.21 -14.88 14.19
C ALA A 26 -0.22 -13.97 13.46
N PHE A 27 -0.13 -14.10 12.13
CA PHE A 27 0.74 -13.28 11.32
C PHE A 27 0.31 -11.80 11.30
N THR A 28 -1.01 -11.53 11.33
CA THR A 28 -1.54 -10.15 11.43
C THR A 28 -1.11 -9.49 12.73
N ILE A 29 -1.26 -10.17 13.86
CA ILE A 29 -0.83 -9.65 15.17
C ILE A 29 0.68 -9.39 15.18
N PHE A 30 1.45 -10.32 14.63
CA PHE A 30 2.90 -10.18 14.52
C PHE A 30 3.28 -8.96 13.65
N MET A 31 2.69 -8.82 12.45
CA MET A 31 2.97 -7.70 11.56
C MET A 31 2.56 -6.33 12.11
N ALA A 32 1.51 -6.28 12.93
CA ALA A 32 1.10 -5.03 13.58
C ALA A 32 2.05 -4.59 14.70
N TRP A 33 2.77 -5.54 15.30
CA TRP A 33 3.74 -5.27 16.37
C TRP A 33 5.15 -5.02 15.83
N VAL A 34 5.56 -5.70 14.75
CA VAL A 34 6.93 -5.67 14.23
C VAL A 34 7.47 -4.27 13.96
N PRO A 35 6.73 -3.31 13.35
CA PRO A 35 7.24 -1.97 13.11
C PRO A 35 7.80 -1.30 14.37
N THR A 36 7.11 -1.45 15.51
CA THR A 36 7.54 -0.84 16.77
C THR A 36 8.89 -1.38 17.25
N SER A 37 9.24 -2.63 16.93
CA SER A 37 10.49 -3.26 17.37
C SER A 37 11.74 -2.71 16.68
N PHE A 38 11.58 -1.98 15.57
CA PHE A 38 12.68 -1.35 14.83
C PHE A 38 12.88 0.12 15.15
N ILE A 39 12.00 0.73 15.95
CA ILE A 39 12.18 2.10 16.40
C ILE A 39 13.36 2.13 17.38
N MET A 40 14.33 2.94 17.09
CA MET A 40 15.53 3.13 17.92
C MET A 40 15.81 4.62 18.06
N SER A 41 16.10 5.05 19.28
CA SER A 41 16.50 6.40 19.62
C SER A 41 17.55 6.36 20.76
N HIS A 42 18.08 7.50 21.13
CA HIS A 42 18.96 7.63 22.30
C HIS A 42 18.40 8.71 23.21
N ASP A 43 18.51 8.51 24.52
CA ASP A 43 18.16 9.55 25.48
C ASP A 43 19.26 10.63 25.55
N THR A 44 19.00 11.73 26.24
CA THR A 44 19.97 12.82 26.45
C THR A 44 21.25 12.40 27.14
N ALA A 45 21.30 11.23 27.74
CA ALA A 45 22.50 10.64 28.36
C ALA A 45 23.24 9.68 27.42
N GLY A 46 22.78 9.49 26.17
CA GLY A 46 23.34 8.58 25.19
C GLY A 46 22.93 7.10 25.39
N ASN A 47 21.96 6.79 26.26
CA ASN A 47 21.51 5.42 26.44
C ASN A 47 20.56 5.03 25.29
N PRO A 48 20.70 3.83 24.71
CA PRO A 48 19.82 3.38 23.62
C PRO A 48 18.42 3.11 24.14
N LEU A 49 17.43 3.71 23.47
CA LEU A 49 16.01 3.45 23.62
C LEU A 49 15.53 2.59 22.44
N THR A 50 14.58 1.69 22.68
CA THR A 50 14.04 0.81 21.65
C THR A 50 12.52 0.64 21.79
N GLY A 51 11.84 0.40 20.68
CA GLY A 51 10.43 0.10 20.69
C GLY A 51 9.57 1.28 21.13
N LEU A 52 8.60 1.01 22.02
CA LEU A 52 7.66 2.03 22.50
C LEU A 52 8.32 3.13 23.34
N ASP A 53 9.42 2.83 24.02
CA ASP A 53 10.16 3.85 24.80
C ASP A 53 10.85 4.85 23.86
N ALA A 54 11.43 4.36 22.75
CA ALA A 54 11.98 5.21 21.71
C ALA A 54 10.89 6.04 21.03
N LEU A 55 9.77 5.43 20.67
CA LEU A 55 8.61 6.15 20.09
C LEU A 55 8.10 7.27 21.02
N ALA A 56 8.00 6.99 22.32
CA ALA A 56 7.54 7.98 23.29
C ALA A 56 8.55 9.14 23.43
N TYR A 57 9.83 8.84 23.37
CA TYR A 57 10.90 9.84 23.39
C TYR A 57 10.85 10.74 22.16
N ASP A 58 10.82 10.15 20.95
CA ASP A 58 10.75 10.87 19.68
C ASP A 58 9.49 11.76 19.59
N LYS A 59 8.34 11.24 20.01
CA LYS A 59 7.10 12.02 20.10
C LYS A 59 7.25 13.26 21.00
N ASN A 60 7.98 13.15 22.09
CA ASN A 60 8.23 14.30 22.99
C ASN A 60 9.16 15.32 22.34
N LEU A 61 10.18 14.90 21.60
CA LEU A 61 11.07 15.80 20.87
C LEU A 61 10.29 16.61 19.80
N GLU A 62 9.41 15.94 19.07
CA GLU A 62 8.63 16.51 17.98
C GLU A 62 7.45 17.37 18.42
N GLN A 63 7.13 17.47 19.74
CA GLN A 63 6.01 18.28 20.23
C GLN A 63 6.06 19.74 19.80
N GLY A 64 7.27 20.30 19.65
CA GLY A 64 7.47 21.68 19.21
C GLY A 64 6.96 21.97 17.79
N ILE A 65 6.93 20.97 16.94
CA ILE A 65 6.48 21.09 15.54
C ILE A 65 5.07 20.53 15.30
N ALA A 66 4.40 20.02 16.34
CA ALA A 66 3.07 19.43 16.23
C ALA A 66 2.00 20.41 15.74
N GLY A 67 0.94 19.87 15.13
CA GLY A 67 -0.24 20.62 14.66
C GLY A 67 -0.04 21.24 13.27
N THR A 68 -0.73 22.37 13.04
CA THR A 68 -0.75 23.03 11.72
C THR A 68 0.65 23.44 11.28
N VAL A 69 1.00 23.04 10.07
CA VAL A 69 2.27 23.36 9.41
C VAL A 69 2.14 24.66 8.66
N THR A 70 2.75 25.74 9.17
CA THR A 70 2.80 27.03 8.47
C THR A 70 4.13 27.21 7.78
N PRO A 71 4.24 28.06 6.73
CA PRO A 71 5.51 28.35 6.07
C PRO A 71 6.59 28.81 7.05
N GLU A 72 6.22 29.66 8.03
CA GLU A 72 7.14 30.17 9.06
C GLU A 72 7.67 29.04 9.95
N LYS A 73 6.84 28.01 10.21
CA LYS A 73 7.25 26.83 10.98
C LYS A 73 8.27 25.98 10.23
N VAL A 74 8.06 25.79 8.92
CA VAL A 74 9.02 25.08 8.04
C VAL A 74 10.31 25.89 7.92
N GLN A 75 10.22 27.21 7.72
CA GLN A 75 11.37 28.11 7.68
C GLN A 75 12.18 28.02 8.98
N GLN A 76 11.52 28.11 10.14
CA GLN A 76 12.21 28.00 11.43
C GLN A 76 12.86 26.64 11.66
N ALA A 77 12.20 25.55 11.20
CA ALA A 77 12.77 24.20 11.24
C ALA A 77 14.05 24.11 10.39
N LEU A 78 14.03 24.70 9.19
CA LEU A 78 15.20 24.75 8.31
C LEU A 78 16.35 25.56 8.91
N ILE A 79 16.07 26.75 9.47
CA ILE A 79 17.05 27.59 10.17
C ILE A 79 17.66 26.80 11.33
N THR A 80 16.83 26.16 12.15
CA THR A 80 17.32 25.35 13.28
C THR A 80 18.26 24.23 12.80
N TYR A 81 17.86 23.52 11.72
CA TYR A 81 18.69 22.47 11.14
C TYR A 81 20.04 23.03 10.65
N GLN A 82 20.05 24.12 9.89
CA GLN A 82 21.26 24.76 9.37
C GLN A 82 22.16 25.31 10.48
N ASP A 83 21.57 25.92 11.52
CA ASP A 83 22.32 26.46 12.67
C ASP A 83 23.03 25.36 13.46
N VAL A 84 22.43 24.17 13.61
CA VAL A 84 23.07 23.02 14.25
C VAL A 84 24.32 22.63 13.46
N PHE A 85 24.21 22.45 12.14
CA PHE A 85 25.37 22.09 11.31
C PHE A 85 26.47 23.17 11.33
N ALA A 86 26.10 24.45 11.27
CA ALA A 86 27.03 25.56 11.34
C ALA A 86 27.77 25.62 12.70
N ARG A 87 27.05 25.37 13.81
CA ARG A 87 27.59 25.39 15.17
C ARG A 87 28.67 24.36 15.37
N TYR A 88 28.55 23.18 14.79
CA TYR A 88 29.54 22.09 14.92
C TYR A 88 30.50 22.01 13.74
N ASN A 89 30.37 22.90 12.74
CA ASN A 89 31.11 22.87 11.49
C ASN A 89 31.06 21.48 10.82
N ALA A 90 29.87 20.86 10.83
CA ALA A 90 29.60 19.54 10.28
C ALA A 90 29.18 19.62 8.83
N GLU A 91 29.66 18.70 7.99
CA GLU A 91 29.21 18.57 6.59
C GLU A 91 28.16 17.46 6.44
N THR A 92 28.17 16.48 7.34
CA THR A 92 27.24 15.36 7.35
C THR A 92 26.68 15.12 8.75
N THR A 93 25.60 14.39 8.84
CA THR A 93 25.01 14.00 10.14
C THR A 93 25.99 13.17 10.98
N PHE A 94 26.90 12.42 10.37
CA PHE A 94 27.91 11.61 11.07
C PHE A 94 28.97 12.43 11.78
N ASP A 95 29.12 13.70 11.44
CA ASP A 95 30.08 14.61 12.04
C ASP A 95 29.53 15.31 13.31
N LEU A 96 28.25 15.09 13.60
CA LEU A 96 27.53 15.71 14.71
C LEU A 96 27.71 14.92 16.00
N PRO A 97 27.85 15.59 17.16
CA PRO A 97 27.81 14.93 18.44
C PRO A 97 26.38 14.46 18.79
N ASP A 98 26.27 13.45 19.67
CA ASP A 98 24.98 12.85 20.05
C ASP A 98 23.97 13.90 20.54
N GLU A 99 24.40 14.93 21.26
CA GLU A 99 23.55 16.01 21.76
C GLU A 99 22.86 16.82 20.64
N ALA A 100 23.47 16.90 19.45
CA ALA A 100 22.92 17.62 18.30
C ALA A 100 21.81 16.84 17.59
N TYR A 101 21.77 15.52 17.71
CA TYR A 101 20.75 14.70 17.08
C TYR A 101 19.34 15.01 17.58
N ASP A 102 19.18 15.29 18.87
CA ASP A 102 17.87 15.64 19.43
C ASP A 102 17.33 16.94 18.83
N GLU A 103 18.19 17.96 18.64
CA GLU A 103 17.79 19.22 18.00
C GLU A 103 17.36 19.01 16.55
N ILE A 104 18.05 18.13 15.80
CA ILE A 104 17.72 17.81 14.42
C ILE A 104 16.45 16.96 14.34
N ASN A 105 16.36 15.91 15.14
CA ASN A 105 15.20 15.01 15.16
C ASN A 105 13.92 15.76 15.54
N ALA A 106 14.04 16.79 16.40
CA ALA A 106 12.91 17.64 16.77
C ALA A 106 12.27 18.41 15.61
N VAL A 107 13.00 18.65 14.51
CA VAL A 107 12.54 19.52 13.41
C VAL A 107 12.51 18.84 12.03
N GLN A 108 13.29 17.75 11.85
CA GLN A 108 13.45 17.13 10.53
C GLN A 108 12.14 16.64 9.89
N GLY A 109 11.14 16.32 10.70
CA GLY A 109 9.83 15.87 10.21
C GLY A 109 9.11 16.89 9.30
N LEU A 110 9.46 18.19 9.40
CA LEU A 110 8.95 19.25 8.53
C LEU A 110 9.77 19.47 7.26
N LEU A 111 10.95 18.85 7.15
CA LEU A 111 11.91 19.12 6.07
C LEU A 111 11.89 18.06 4.96
N PHE A 112 11.06 17.01 5.08
CA PHE A 112 10.97 15.96 4.05
C PHE A 112 10.65 16.56 2.67
N ASP A 113 11.37 16.10 1.65
CA ASP A 113 11.29 16.51 0.24
C ASP A 113 11.47 18.03 -0.01
N LEU A 114 11.97 18.78 0.99
CA LEU A 114 12.19 20.23 0.83
C LEU A 114 13.22 20.50 -0.28
N GLY A 115 14.23 19.64 -0.46
CA GLY A 115 15.21 19.76 -1.55
C GLY A 115 14.60 19.55 -2.93
N ASP A 116 13.56 18.73 -3.06
CA ASP A 116 12.84 18.56 -4.32
C ASP A 116 11.86 19.71 -4.57
N LEU A 117 11.36 20.33 -3.50
CA LEU A 117 10.49 21.50 -3.58
C LEU A 117 11.28 22.75 -4.00
N TYR A 118 12.50 22.92 -3.47
CA TYR A 118 13.42 24.01 -3.77
C TYR A 118 14.70 23.47 -4.43
N PRO A 119 14.68 23.14 -5.72
CA PRO A 119 15.82 22.56 -6.42
C PRO A 119 16.92 23.59 -6.69
N ASP A 120 18.10 23.08 -7.00
CA ASP A 120 19.20 23.90 -7.49
C ASP A 120 18.91 24.57 -8.84
N LYS A 121 19.83 25.39 -9.33
CA LYS A 121 19.73 26.10 -10.62
C LYS A 121 19.62 25.17 -11.85
N ASN A 122 19.96 23.89 -11.68
CA ASN A 122 19.86 22.86 -12.71
C ASN A 122 18.56 22.04 -12.59
N GLY A 123 17.72 22.34 -11.60
CA GLY A 123 16.48 21.63 -11.33
C GLY A 123 16.65 20.32 -10.55
N GLN A 124 17.84 20.09 -9.96
CA GLN A 124 18.15 18.90 -9.18
C GLN A 124 17.83 19.09 -7.70
N THR A 125 17.55 18.01 -7.01
CA THR A 125 17.34 17.99 -5.55
C THR A 125 18.50 18.67 -4.85
N GLN A 126 18.21 19.65 -3.99
CA GLN A 126 19.21 20.46 -3.27
C GLN A 126 19.30 19.97 -1.82
N PRO A 127 20.53 19.88 -1.25
CA PRO A 127 20.69 19.62 0.19
C PRO A 127 20.04 20.69 1.04
N TRP A 128 19.42 20.33 2.17
CA TRP A 128 18.75 21.29 3.07
C TRP A 128 19.70 22.40 3.59
N LEU A 129 20.99 22.12 3.68
CA LEU A 129 22.00 23.11 4.07
C LEU A 129 22.22 24.23 3.06
N GLU A 130 21.82 24.04 1.81
CA GLU A 130 22.03 25.00 0.74
C GLU A 130 20.73 25.77 0.38
N ILE A 131 19.60 25.39 0.94
CA ILE A 131 18.32 26.05 0.69
C ILE A 131 18.27 27.39 1.44
N ASP A 132 17.89 28.47 0.74
CA ASP A 132 17.66 29.77 1.38
C ASP A 132 16.36 29.72 2.20
N PRO A 133 16.42 29.91 3.53
CA PRO A 133 15.21 29.93 4.37
C PRO A 133 14.15 30.95 3.93
N ASP A 134 14.53 32.05 3.29
CA ASP A 134 13.60 33.08 2.82
C ASP A 134 12.72 32.57 1.64
N GLU A 135 13.19 31.61 0.84
CA GLU A 135 12.41 30.99 -0.23
C GLU A 135 11.25 30.15 0.33
N VAL A 136 11.38 29.61 1.55
CA VAL A 136 10.38 28.73 2.17
C VAL A 136 9.10 29.48 2.57
N THR A 137 9.13 30.79 2.61
CA THR A 137 7.93 31.63 2.88
C THR A 137 6.80 31.40 1.87
N SER A 138 7.13 30.93 0.65
CA SER A 138 6.17 30.59 -0.42
C SER A 138 5.83 29.08 -0.47
N TYR A 139 5.97 28.35 0.64
CA TYR A 139 5.86 26.89 0.72
C TYR A 139 4.65 26.32 -0.02
N TYR A 140 3.44 26.73 0.35
CA TYR A 140 2.21 26.21 -0.25
C TYR A 140 1.96 26.67 -1.69
N GLU A 141 2.50 27.83 -2.08
CA GLU A 141 2.38 28.35 -3.44
C GLU A 141 3.32 27.59 -4.40
N THR A 142 4.48 27.16 -3.89
CA THR A 142 5.51 26.48 -4.66
C THR A 142 5.14 25.02 -4.96
N ILE A 143 4.45 24.32 -4.06
CA ILE A 143 4.14 22.90 -4.21
C ILE A 143 3.43 22.57 -5.52
N PRO A 144 2.27 23.16 -5.88
CA PRO A 144 1.58 22.81 -7.13
C PRO A 144 2.42 23.12 -8.37
N LEU A 145 3.26 24.14 -8.34
CA LEU A 145 4.18 24.47 -9.44
C LEU A 145 5.24 23.37 -9.63
N ARG A 146 5.76 22.85 -8.51
CA ARG A 146 6.73 21.75 -8.53
C ARG A 146 6.11 20.43 -8.98
N VAL A 147 4.90 20.11 -8.50
CA VAL A 147 4.12 18.94 -8.94
C VAL A 147 3.95 18.96 -10.46
N ALA A 148 3.53 20.11 -11.03
CA ALA A 148 3.41 20.28 -12.47
C ALA A 148 4.75 20.10 -13.20
N ALA A 149 5.81 20.72 -12.70
CA ALA A 149 7.13 20.69 -13.33
C ALA A 149 7.73 19.28 -13.33
N ILE A 150 7.71 18.57 -12.19
CA ILE A 150 8.27 17.22 -12.06
C ILE A 150 7.47 16.22 -12.89
N SER A 151 6.14 16.24 -12.80
CA SER A 151 5.30 15.32 -13.55
C SER A 151 5.39 15.51 -15.06
N GLN A 152 5.44 16.76 -15.55
CA GLN A 152 5.63 17.07 -16.97
C GLN A 152 7.05 16.70 -17.46
N ALA A 153 8.08 16.88 -16.62
CA ALA A 153 9.46 16.50 -16.97
C ALA A 153 9.62 14.98 -17.10
N GLN A 154 8.86 14.20 -16.34
CA GLN A 154 8.86 12.74 -16.45
C GLN A 154 8.27 12.25 -17.80
N TYR A 155 7.34 13.01 -18.40
CA TYR A 155 6.67 12.69 -19.66
C TYR A 155 6.71 13.85 -20.65
N PRO A 156 7.89 14.24 -21.15
CA PRO A 156 8.02 15.42 -22.00
C PRO A 156 7.30 15.32 -23.36
N ALA A 157 7.02 14.09 -23.80
CA ALA A 157 6.31 13.83 -25.05
C ALA A 157 4.78 13.81 -24.91
N VAL A 158 4.24 13.84 -23.70
CA VAL A 158 2.80 13.82 -23.42
C VAL A 158 2.38 15.18 -22.88
N SER A 159 1.57 15.91 -23.64
CA SER A 159 1.08 17.22 -23.21
C SER A 159 0.02 17.09 -22.11
N GLY A 160 -0.02 18.06 -21.19
CA GLY A 160 -1.06 18.15 -20.16
C GLY A 160 -0.85 17.27 -18.91
N VAL A 161 0.27 16.58 -18.78
CA VAL A 161 0.59 15.79 -17.60
C VAL A 161 0.72 16.67 -16.35
N GLY A 162 1.40 17.82 -16.49
CA GLY A 162 1.54 18.79 -15.41
C GLY A 162 0.19 19.33 -14.93
N ASP A 163 -0.70 19.68 -15.87
CA ASP A 163 -2.04 20.18 -15.57
C ASP A 163 -2.88 19.09 -14.85
N TYR A 164 -2.81 17.86 -15.34
CA TYR A 164 -3.51 16.71 -14.76
C TYR A 164 -3.13 16.50 -13.27
N PHE A 165 -1.83 16.53 -12.94
CA PHE A 165 -1.38 16.36 -11.56
C PHE A 165 -1.63 17.60 -10.71
N THR A 166 -1.65 18.79 -11.27
CA THR A 166 -2.07 20.02 -10.59
C THR A 166 -3.53 19.96 -10.20
N GLU A 167 -4.42 19.46 -11.07
CA GLU A 167 -5.83 19.25 -10.75
C GLU A 167 -6.03 18.20 -9.66
N LEU A 168 -5.25 17.11 -9.67
CA LEU A 168 -5.27 16.12 -8.58
C LEU A 168 -4.81 16.76 -7.26
N TYR A 169 -3.72 17.52 -7.30
CA TYR A 169 -3.17 18.17 -6.12
C TYR A 169 -4.09 19.26 -5.55
N ALA A 170 -4.90 19.90 -6.38
CA ALA A 170 -5.88 20.90 -5.93
C ALA A 170 -6.94 20.33 -4.97
N GLN A 171 -7.03 19.00 -4.83
CA GLN A 171 -7.92 18.33 -3.86
C GLN A 171 -7.25 18.12 -2.49
N VAL A 172 -5.95 18.40 -2.37
CA VAL A 172 -5.20 18.26 -1.12
C VAL A 172 -5.50 19.42 -0.20
N ASP A 173 -5.91 19.10 1.01
CA ASP A 173 -6.19 20.12 2.03
C ASP A 173 -4.91 20.79 2.54
N THR A 174 -4.92 22.11 2.60
CA THR A 174 -3.84 22.94 3.17
C THR A 174 -4.43 23.93 4.17
N PRO A 175 -3.69 24.28 5.23
CA PRO A 175 -2.36 23.83 5.62
C PRO A 175 -2.32 22.39 6.14
N PHE A 176 -1.16 21.72 6.00
CA PHE A 176 -0.95 20.35 6.50
C PHE A 176 -0.99 20.28 8.02
N ASN A 177 -1.26 19.09 8.53
CA ASN A 177 -1.22 18.79 9.96
C ASN A 177 -0.10 17.79 10.26
N TYR A 178 0.88 18.19 11.09
CA TYR A 178 1.94 17.32 11.56
C TYR A 178 1.56 16.71 12.90
N VAL A 179 1.63 15.39 13.00
CA VAL A 179 1.36 14.66 14.24
C VAL A 179 2.59 13.85 14.64
N PRO A 180 3.20 14.14 15.81
CA PRO A 180 4.36 13.40 16.29
C PRO A 180 4.14 11.89 16.35
N GLY A 181 5.12 11.15 15.86
CA GLY A 181 5.08 9.69 15.81
C GLY A 181 4.17 9.10 14.74
N ALA A 182 3.61 9.90 13.83
CA ALA A 182 2.95 9.39 12.63
C ALA A 182 4.00 8.79 11.69
N ASP A 183 4.03 7.45 11.58
CA ASP A 183 5.05 6.73 10.84
C ASP A 183 4.43 5.91 9.70
N ALA A 184 4.88 6.23 8.48
CA ALA A 184 4.46 5.53 7.27
C ALA A 184 4.98 4.08 7.19
N THR A 185 5.96 3.68 8.01
CA THR A 185 6.47 2.30 8.07
C THR A 185 5.35 1.30 8.33
N THR A 186 4.31 1.69 9.06
CA THR A 186 3.12 0.84 9.26
C THR A 186 2.40 0.52 7.96
N LEU A 187 2.45 1.39 6.94
CA LEU A 187 1.90 1.12 5.60
C LEU A 187 2.77 0.10 4.83
N ASP A 188 4.09 0.14 4.99
CA ASP A 188 4.98 -0.86 4.38
C ASP A 188 4.69 -2.27 4.92
N TYR A 189 4.47 -2.38 6.22
CA TYR A 189 4.09 -3.65 6.84
C TYR A 189 2.66 -4.08 6.49
N LEU A 190 1.75 -3.14 6.21
CA LEU A 190 0.43 -3.44 5.65
C LEU A 190 0.54 -4.12 4.27
N ILE A 191 1.47 -3.66 3.40
CA ILE A 191 1.71 -4.28 2.10
C ILE A 191 2.17 -5.73 2.27
N LEU A 192 3.18 -5.94 3.11
CA LEU A 192 3.70 -7.28 3.38
C LEU A 192 2.61 -8.20 3.94
N LEU A 193 1.83 -7.71 4.92
CA LEU A 193 0.67 -8.41 5.44
C LEU A 193 -0.32 -8.75 4.32
N SER A 194 -0.72 -7.77 3.51
CA SER A 194 -1.72 -7.93 2.45
C SER A 194 -1.26 -8.94 1.40
N PHE A 195 0.02 -8.94 1.05
CA PHE A 195 0.60 -9.94 0.14
C PHE A 195 0.53 -11.36 0.73
N VAL A 196 0.83 -11.53 2.01
CA VAL A 196 0.72 -12.84 2.68
C VAL A 196 -0.74 -13.27 2.80
N LEU A 197 -1.68 -12.34 3.10
CA LEU A 197 -3.11 -12.62 3.08
C LEU A 197 -3.59 -13.06 1.69
N LEU A 198 -3.08 -12.45 0.61
CA LEU A 198 -3.32 -12.86 -0.77
C LEU A 198 -2.92 -14.31 -1.00
N LEU A 199 -1.68 -14.69 -0.60
CA LEU A 199 -1.19 -16.07 -0.73
C LEU A 199 -2.06 -17.05 0.06
N CYS A 200 -2.46 -16.70 1.28
CA CYS A 200 -3.35 -17.50 2.11
C CYS A 200 -4.73 -17.70 1.44
N CYS A 201 -5.33 -16.64 0.91
CA CYS A 201 -6.59 -16.71 0.17
C CYS A 201 -6.47 -17.57 -1.10
N ALA A 202 -5.36 -17.48 -1.82
CA ALA A 202 -5.07 -18.33 -2.97
C ALA A 202 -4.97 -19.82 -2.58
N LEU A 203 -4.31 -20.14 -1.44
CA LEU A 203 -4.23 -21.50 -0.91
C LEU A 203 -5.59 -22.08 -0.48
N ILE A 204 -6.49 -21.25 0.06
CA ILE A 204 -7.85 -21.65 0.44
C ILE A 204 -8.69 -21.92 -0.82
N THR A 205 -8.53 -21.14 -1.88
CA THR A 205 -9.44 -21.13 -3.04
C THR A 205 -8.98 -21.99 -4.21
N ALA A 206 -7.67 -22.23 -4.37
CA ALA A 206 -7.12 -23.10 -5.42
C ALA A 206 -7.75 -24.51 -5.46
N PRO A 207 -8.07 -25.19 -4.34
CA PRO A 207 -8.69 -26.51 -4.36
C PRO A 207 -10.19 -26.51 -4.66
N VAL A 208 -10.88 -25.39 -4.75
CA VAL A 208 -12.37 -25.31 -4.76
C VAL A 208 -13.01 -26.14 -5.87
N PHE A 209 -12.48 -26.09 -7.09
CA PHE A 209 -12.92 -26.92 -8.21
C PHE A 209 -11.97 -28.10 -8.48
N ALA A 210 -10.66 -27.86 -8.41
CA ALA A 210 -9.64 -28.84 -8.76
C ALA A 210 -9.70 -30.10 -7.90
N SER A 211 -10.05 -30.00 -6.62
CA SER A 211 -10.18 -31.16 -5.73
C SER A 211 -11.32 -32.12 -6.15
N ASP A 212 -12.43 -31.57 -6.62
CA ASP A 212 -13.58 -32.38 -7.05
C ASP A 212 -13.29 -33.10 -8.36
N TYR A 213 -12.51 -32.48 -9.27
CA TYR A 213 -12.04 -33.11 -10.47
C TYR A 213 -11.09 -34.28 -10.19
N GLN A 214 -10.19 -34.08 -9.24
CA GLN A 214 -9.20 -35.11 -8.87
C GLN A 214 -9.87 -36.34 -8.22
N THR A 215 -10.98 -36.15 -7.50
CA THR A 215 -11.71 -37.22 -6.83
C THR A 215 -12.86 -37.82 -7.66
N GLY A 216 -13.18 -37.26 -8.84
CA GLY A 216 -14.34 -37.64 -9.64
C GLY A 216 -15.68 -37.22 -9.03
N ALA A 217 -15.70 -36.47 -7.94
CA ALA A 217 -16.91 -35.99 -7.29
C ALA A 217 -17.71 -35.01 -8.18
N ASP A 218 -17.02 -34.30 -9.09
CA ASP A 218 -17.61 -33.36 -10.05
C ASP A 218 -18.64 -34.05 -10.96
N ASP A 219 -18.34 -35.25 -11.47
CA ASP A 219 -19.22 -36.00 -12.36
C ASP A 219 -20.57 -36.28 -11.72
N ILE A 220 -20.57 -36.68 -10.45
CA ILE A 220 -21.78 -36.94 -9.67
C ILE A 220 -22.56 -35.64 -9.41
N GLN A 221 -21.87 -34.59 -9.03
CA GLN A 221 -22.48 -33.29 -8.71
C GLN A 221 -23.15 -32.66 -9.94
N ARG A 222 -22.54 -32.77 -11.12
CA ARG A 222 -23.05 -32.23 -12.39
C ARG A 222 -24.31 -32.92 -12.88
N CYS A 223 -24.55 -34.16 -12.48
CA CYS A 223 -25.79 -34.89 -12.79
C CYS A 223 -26.98 -34.38 -11.97
N THR A 224 -26.76 -33.61 -10.91
CA THR A 224 -27.84 -33.05 -10.10
C THR A 224 -28.50 -31.83 -10.77
N LYS A 225 -29.79 -31.57 -10.44
CA LYS A 225 -30.55 -30.43 -10.96
C LYS A 225 -29.85 -29.06 -10.77
N ASN A 226 -29.07 -28.92 -9.73
CA ASN A 226 -28.39 -27.67 -9.35
C ASN A 226 -26.85 -27.76 -9.52
N GLY A 227 -26.32 -28.80 -10.13
CA GLY A 227 -24.90 -29.15 -10.13
C GLY A 227 -24.02 -28.39 -11.14
N ARG A 228 -24.61 -27.49 -11.93
CA ARG A 228 -23.86 -26.72 -12.93
C ARG A 228 -23.75 -25.24 -12.53
N ALA A 229 -24.43 -24.33 -13.22
CA ALA A 229 -24.29 -22.89 -13.01
C ALA A 229 -24.57 -22.46 -11.55
N ARG A 230 -25.61 -23.02 -10.93
CA ARG A 230 -25.95 -22.67 -9.54
C ARG A 230 -24.88 -23.08 -8.54
N LEU A 231 -24.28 -24.25 -8.70
CA LEU A 231 -23.18 -24.68 -7.86
C LEU A 231 -21.93 -23.84 -8.12
N GLY A 232 -21.62 -23.54 -9.40
CA GLY A 232 -20.50 -22.67 -9.76
C GLY A 232 -20.59 -21.30 -9.08
N TRP A 233 -21.71 -20.61 -9.20
CA TRP A 233 -21.93 -19.33 -8.52
C TRP A 233 -21.88 -19.46 -6.99
N THR A 234 -22.46 -20.52 -6.44
CA THR A 234 -22.41 -20.74 -4.98
C THR A 234 -20.98 -20.87 -4.47
N ARG A 235 -20.10 -21.55 -5.19
CA ARG A 235 -18.68 -21.69 -4.85
C ARG A 235 -17.92 -20.38 -4.95
N VAL A 236 -18.15 -19.62 -6.02
CA VAL A 236 -17.53 -18.31 -6.19
C VAL A 236 -17.95 -17.38 -5.03
N PHE A 237 -19.24 -17.24 -4.77
CA PHE A 237 -19.71 -16.37 -3.67
C PHE A 237 -19.29 -16.85 -2.29
N ALA A 238 -19.25 -18.17 -2.04
CA ALA A 238 -18.75 -18.71 -0.77
C ALA A 238 -17.27 -18.40 -0.58
N SER A 239 -16.46 -18.52 -1.62
CA SER A 239 -15.03 -18.19 -1.60
C SER A 239 -14.81 -16.70 -1.37
N LEU A 240 -15.52 -15.84 -2.10
CA LEU A 240 -15.47 -14.38 -1.94
C LEU A 240 -15.86 -13.95 -0.52
N LEU A 241 -16.94 -14.52 0.03
CA LEU A 241 -17.39 -14.19 1.38
C LEU A 241 -16.35 -14.59 2.43
N ILE A 242 -15.81 -15.81 2.35
CA ILE A 242 -14.81 -16.29 3.33
C ILE A 242 -13.53 -15.45 3.23
N CYS A 243 -12.95 -15.30 2.03
CA CYS A 243 -11.73 -14.53 1.85
C CYS A 243 -11.95 -13.05 2.21
N GLY A 244 -13.09 -12.47 1.81
CA GLY A 244 -13.43 -11.08 2.11
C GLY A 244 -13.56 -10.83 3.61
N VAL A 245 -14.31 -11.68 4.34
CA VAL A 245 -14.46 -11.53 5.79
C VAL A 245 -13.12 -11.75 6.52
N LEU A 246 -12.37 -12.79 6.17
CA LEU A 246 -11.07 -13.05 6.80
C LEU A 246 -10.08 -11.91 6.57
N THR A 247 -9.96 -11.44 5.34
CA THR A 247 -9.09 -10.29 5.00
C THR A 247 -9.52 -9.04 5.75
N SER A 248 -10.83 -8.70 5.73
CA SER A 248 -11.33 -7.52 6.45
C SER A 248 -11.09 -7.58 7.95
N VAL A 249 -11.26 -8.76 8.57
CA VAL A 249 -10.96 -8.97 10.00
C VAL A 249 -9.46 -8.78 10.27
N CYS A 250 -8.59 -9.33 9.42
CA CYS A 250 -7.13 -9.16 9.56
C CYS A 250 -6.72 -7.70 9.41
N LEU A 251 -7.22 -6.98 8.40
CA LEU A 251 -6.91 -5.56 8.19
C LEU A 251 -7.41 -4.69 9.34
N ALA A 252 -8.65 -4.92 9.81
CA ALA A 252 -9.19 -4.19 10.96
C ALA A 252 -8.38 -4.48 12.24
N LEU A 253 -8.00 -5.74 12.47
CA LEU A 253 -7.16 -6.13 13.62
C LEU A 253 -5.77 -5.48 13.53
N TYR A 254 -5.17 -5.43 12.33
CA TYR A 254 -3.89 -4.76 12.09
C TYR A 254 -3.94 -3.31 12.53
N TRP A 255 -4.91 -2.54 12.04
CA TRP A 255 -5.02 -1.12 12.37
C TRP A 255 -5.42 -0.87 13.82
N CYS A 256 -6.30 -1.70 14.40
CA CYS A 256 -6.62 -1.58 15.82
C CYS A 256 -5.37 -1.75 16.70
N ILE A 257 -4.51 -2.72 16.40
CA ILE A 257 -3.28 -2.94 17.17
C ILE A 257 -2.28 -1.82 16.88
N SER A 258 -2.01 -1.51 15.61
CA SER A 258 -1.04 -0.49 15.21
C SER A 258 -1.40 0.88 15.81
N ASN A 259 -2.64 1.36 15.61
CA ASN A 259 -3.05 2.65 16.16
C ASN A 259 -3.11 2.65 17.71
N SER A 260 -3.27 1.49 18.36
CA SER A 260 -3.16 1.40 19.82
C SER A 260 -1.71 1.49 20.32
N LEU A 261 -0.75 1.10 19.50
CA LEU A 261 0.69 1.18 19.82
C LEU A 261 1.25 2.59 19.53
N TYR A 262 0.90 3.15 18.37
CA TYR A 262 1.37 4.46 17.94
C TYR A 262 0.54 5.65 18.48
N GLY A 263 -0.66 5.40 19.03
CA GLY A 263 -1.65 6.41 19.41
C GLY A 263 -2.65 6.68 18.29
N TRP A 264 -3.92 6.86 18.65
CA TRP A 264 -5.00 7.10 17.66
C TRP A 264 -4.91 8.49 17.03
N GLU A 265 -4.25 9.44 17.70
CA GLU A 265 -4.00 10.78 17.19
C GLU A 265 -3.19 10.81 15.89
N VAL A 266 -2.36 9.79 15.63
CA VAL A 266 -1.56 9.72 14.39
C VAL A 266 -2.43 9.66 13.14
N THR A 267 -3.70 9.25 13.25
CA THR A 267 -4.64 9.19 12.11
C THR A 267 -4.96 10.57 11.54
N ASP A 268 -4.77 11.64 12.30
CA ASP A 268 -5.06 13.01 11.88
C ASP A 268 -3.88 13.67 11.14
N ALA A 269 -2.74 12.99 11.00
CA ALA A 269 -1.59 13.48 10.25
C ALA A 269 -1.92 13.60 8.75
N SER A 270 -1.56 14.71 8.12
CA SER A 270 -1.67 14.82 6.65
C SER A 270 -0.74 13.83 5.96
N ALA A 271 -1.19 13.20 4.88
CA ALA A 271 -0.36 12.29 4.08
C ALA A 271 0.97 12.91 3.66
N GLN A 272 0.96 14.21 3.37
CA GLN A 272 2.12 14.99 2.95
C GLN A 272 3.20 15.17 4.03
N MET A 273 2.84 14.91 5.28
CA MET A 273 3.76 14.98 6.43
C MET A 273 4.34 13.61 6.82
N LEU A 274 3.98 12.56 6.09
CA LEU A 274 4.54 11.24 6.27
C LEU A 274 5.79 11.07 5.38
N ALA A 275 6.90 10.61 5.95
CA ALA A 275 8.18 10.45 5.25
C ALA A 275 8.10 9.58 3.96
N LEU A 276 7.10 8.69 3.87
CA LEU A 276 6.90 7.87 2.69
C LEU A 276 6.37 8.66 1.48
N PHE A 277 5.59 9.71 1.71
CA PHE A 277 4.85 10.43 0.67
C PHE A 277 5.44 11.81 0.38
N GLY A 278 5.67 12.61 1.42
CA GLY A 278 6.16 13.97 1.29
C GLY A 278 5.13 14.99 0.76
N PRO A 279 5.46 16.30 0.80
CA PRO A 279 4.55 17.38 0.43
C PRO A 279 4.14 17.39 -1.04
N LEU A 280 4.89 16.75 -1.92
CA LEU A 280 4.61 16.71 -3.37
C LEU A 280 3.59 15.63 -3.77
N THR A 281 3.12 14.77 -2.83
CA THR A 281 2.19 13.69 -3.13
C THR A 281 0.77 14.20 -3.31
N PRO A 282 0.09 13.89 -4.46
CA PRO A 282 -1.26 14.36 -4.75
C PRO A 282 -2.35 13.46 -4.13
N LEU A 283 -2.22 13.08 -2.86
CA LEU A 283 -3.19 12.28 -2.12
C LEU A 283 -3.98 13.15 -1.14
N PRO A 284 -5.29 13.39 -1.37
CA PRO A 284 -6.11 14.26 -0.54
C PRO A 284 -6.64 13.53 0.71
N PHE A 285 -5.73 12.93 1.48
CA PHE A 285 -6.11 12.12 2.66
C PHE A 285 -5.22 12.47 3.85
N ASP A 286 -5.79 12.33 5.04
CA ASP A 286 -5.04 12.14 6.27
C ASP A 286 -4.56 10.68 6.39
N PHE A 287 -3.77 10.39 7.41
CA PHE A 287 -3.23 9.04 7.61
C PHE A 287 -4.33 8.01 7.87
N GLY A 288 -5.40 8.38 8.58
CA GLY A 288 -6.57 7.53 8.78
C GLY A 288 -7.29 7.21 7.46
N GLY A 289 -7.45 8.21 6.59
CA GLY A 289 -7.98 8.03 5.24
C GLY A 289 -7.12 7.12 4.38
N LEU A 290 -5.78 7.23 4.48
CA LEU A 290 -4.85 6.32 3.80
C LEU A 290 -4.98 4.89 4.31
N GLN A 291 -5.12 4.68 5.62
CA GLN A 291 -5.35 3.37 6.22
C GLN A 291 -6.59 2.70 5.63
N ILE A 292 -7.69 3.45 5.49
CA ILE A 292 -8.93 2.96 4.89
C ILE A 292 -8.76 2.71 3.40
N LEU A 293 -8.20 3.68 2.66
CA LEU A 293 -7.99 3.58 1.22
C LEU A 293 -7.20 2.32 0.85
N PHE A 294 -6.00 2.15 1.44
CA PHE A 294 -5.15 1.01 1.11
C PHE A 294 -5.71 -0.33 1.61
N SER A 295 -6.49 -0.34 2.70
CA SER A 295 -7.22 -1.53 3.12
C SER A 295 -8.31 -1.94 2.13
N VAL A 296 -9.06 -0.98 1.59
CA VAL A 296 -10.08 -1.23 0.54
C VAL A 296 -9.44 -1.71 -0.75
N LEU A 297 -8.33 -1.08 -1.17
CA LEU A 297 -7.59 -1.48 -2.37
C LEU A 297 -6.98 -2.89 -2.22
N ALA A 298 -6.42 -3.20 -1.05
CA ALA A 298 -5.91 -4.54 -0.74
C ALA A 298 -7.04 -5.58 -0.79
N LEU A 299 -8.18 -5.30 -0.18
CA LEU A 299 -9.35 -6.18 -0.21
C LEU A 299 -9.84 -6.41 -1.65
N LEU A 300 -9.98 -5.35 -2.46
CA LEU A 300 -10.37 -5.44 -3.87
C LEU A 300 -9.42 -6.34 -4.66
N THR A 301 -8.12 -6.10 -4.53
CA THR A 301 -7.05 -6.86 -5.20
C THR A 301 -7.08 -8.33 -4.81
N ILE A 302 -7.21 -8.64 -3.52
CA ILE A 302 -7.28 -10.02 -3.01
C ILE A 302 -8.52 -10.72 -3.59
N LEU A 303 -9.68 -10.07 -3.61
CA LEU A 303 -10.91 -10.65 -4.14
C LEU A 303 -10.85 -10.84 -5.67
N ALA A 304 -10.27 -9.92 -6.42
CA ALA A 304 -10.03 -10.07 -7.86
C ALA A 304 -9.11 -11.27 -8.14
N THR A 305 -8.02 -11.39 -7.39
CA THR A 305 -7.09 -12.53 -7.50
C THR A 305 -7.77 -13.85 -7.11
N VAL A 306 -8.59 -13.87 -6.07
CA VAL A 306 -9.40 -15.05 -5.70
C VAL A 306 -10.27 -15.50 -6.88
N CYS A 307 -10.92 -14.59 -7.58
CA CYS A 307 -11.71 -14.93 -8.79
C CYS A 307 -10.84 -15.49 -9.92
N ALA A 308 -9.65 -14.93 -10.14
CA ALA A 308 -8.69 -15.44 -11.12
C ALA A 308 -8.18 -16.86 -10.73
N VAL A 309 -7.89 -17.09 -9.45
CA VAL A 309 -7.52 -18.41 -8.92
C VAL A 309 -8.67 -19.41 -9.08
N LEU A 310 -9.91 -19.02 -8.87
CA LEU A 310 -11.09 -19.88 -9.10
C LEU A 310 -11.24 -20.23 -10.59
N LEU A 311 -10.95 -19.28 -11.49
CA LEU A 311 -10.91 -19.56 -12.93
C LEU A 311 -9.84 -20.61 -13.24
N LEU A 312 -8.62 -20.48 -12.72
CA LEU A 312 -7.55 -21.50 -12.88
C LEU A 312 -7.98 -22.85 -12.30
N SER A 313 -8.53 -22.84 -11.08
CA SER A 313 -9.05 -24.06 -10.42
C SER A 313 -10.14 -24.75 -11.25
N SER A 314 -10.98 -24.00 -11.96
CA SER A 314 -12.01 -24.56 -12.83
C SER A 314 -11.47 -25.21 -14.11
N ARG A 315 -10.23 -24.88 -14.51
CA ARG A 315 -9.56 -25.40 -15.72
C ARG A 315 -8.65 -26.58 -15.42
N LEU A 316 -7.99 -26.59 -14.30
CA LEU A 316 -6.97 -27.57 -13.95
C LEU A 316 -7.58 -28.80 -13.24
N LYS A 317 -7.17 -30.01 -13.65
CA LYS A 317 -7.65 -31.27 -13.06
C LYS A 317 -6.82 -31.71 -11.84
N ASN A 318 -5.62 -31.18 -11.70
CA ASN A 318 -4.67 -31.57 -10.66
C ASN A 318 -4.60 -30.46 -9.60
N LEU A 319 -4.81 -30.83 -8.34
CA LEU A 319 -4.75 -29.91 -7.21
C LEU A 319 -3.38 -29.24 -7.05
N VAL A 320 -2.30 -29.99 -7.26
CA VAL A 320 -0.92 -29.45 -7.12
C VAL A 320 -0.68 -28.40 -8.21
N ALA A 321 -1.06 -28.71 -9.46
CA ALA A 321 -0.96 -27.76 -10.57
C ALA A 321 -1.81 -26.50 -10.33
N ALA A 322 -3.05 -26.66 -9.83
CA ALA A 322 -3.92 -25.52 -9.52
C ALA A 322 -3.32 -24.62 -8.43
N THR A 323 -2.76 -25.21 -7.38
CA THR A 323 -2.11 -24.46 -6.30
C THR A 323 -0.82 -23.78 -6.79
N GLY A 324 0.02 -24.47 -7.55
CA GLY A 324 1.25 -23.90 -8.12
C GLY A 324 0.98 -22.72 -9.06
N CYS A 325 0.00 -22.86 -9.96
CA CYS A 325 -0.42 -21.77 -10.85
C CYS A 325 -1.05 -20.58 -10.07
N ALA A 326 -1.80 -20.84 -8.99
CA ALA A 326 -2.35 -19.81 -8.15
C ALA A 326 -1.25 -18.99 -7.44
N LEU A 327 -0.25 -19.66 -6.88
CA LEU A 327 0.90 -18.97 -6.27
C LEU A 327 1.72 -18.20 -7.32
N LEU A 328 1.98 -18.81 -8.49
CA LEU A 328 2.66 -18.10 -9.57
C LEU A 328 1.92 -16.83 -9.98
N LEU A 329 0.58 -16.86 -10.07
CA LEU A 329 -0.22 -15.68 -10.37
C LEU A 329 -0.04 -14.59 -9.30
N CYS A 330 0.07 -14.95 -8.02
CA CYS A 330 0.30 -13.98 -6.96
C CYS A 330 1.69 -13.32 -7.07
N PHE A 331 2.73 -14.05 -7.47
CA PHE A 331 4.08 -13.52 -7.64
C PHE A 331 4.33 -12.87 -9.01
N LEU A 332 3.42 -13.03 -9.95
CA LEU A 332 3.64 -12.58 -11.34
C LEU A 332 3.94 -11.08 -11.46
N PRO A 333 3.23 -10.15 -10.77
CA PRO A 333 3.56 -8.73 -10.86
C PRO A 333 4.95 -8.39 -10.32
N VAL A 334 5.40 -9.08 -9.27
CA VAL A 334 6.76 -8.91 -8.72
C VAL A 334 7.81 -9.35 -9.75
N LEU A 335 7.58 -10.50 -10.42
CA LEU A 335 8.47 -10.99 -11.46
C LEU A 335 8.51 -10.02 -12.66
N VAL A 336 7.36 -9.50 -13.07
CA VAL A 336 7.27 -8.49 -14.15
C VAL A 336 8.05 -7.24 -13.75
N TYR A 337 7.87 -6.74 -12.53
CA TYR A 337 8.57 -5.57 -12.00
C TYR A 337 10.11 -5.74 -12.01
N MET A 338 10.58 -6.94 -11.67
CA MET A 338 12.02 -7.23 -11.61
C MET A 338 12.67 -7.46 -12.97
N THR A 339 11.90 -7.79 -14.02
CA THR A 339 12.45 -8.30 -15.28
C THR A 339 12.21 -7.40 -16.49
N LEU A 340 11.20 -6.52 -16.45
CA LEU A 340 10.82 -5.71 -17.60
C LEU A 340 11.19 -4.23 -17.41
N PRO A 341 11.36 -3.47 -18.51
CA PRO A 341 11.54 -2.01 -18.44
C PRO A 341 10.32 -1.30 -17.83
N ALA A 342 10.55 -0.20 -17.11
CA ALA A 342 9.53 0.51 -16.34
C ALA A 342 8.23 0.81 -17.12
N ILE A 343 8.35 1.33 -18.34
CA ILE A 343 7.17 1.66 -19.17
C ILE A 343 6.30 0.44 -19.51
N VAL A 344 6.90 -0.75 -19.64
CA VAL A 344 6.19 -2.00 -19.90
C VAL A 344 5.59 -2.54 -18.60
N VAL A 345 6.31 -2.36 -17.49
CA VAL A 345 5.87 -2.77 -16.15
C VAL A 345 4.53 -2.14 -15.79
N ASP A 346 4.39 -0.83 -15.97
CA ASP A 346 3.17 -0.11 -15.61
C ASP A 346 1.96 -0.62 -16.38
N TRP A 347 2.11 -0.84 -17.70
CA TRP A 347 1.05 -1.39 -18.53
C TRP A 347 0.70 -2.83 -18.16
N VAL A 348 1.68 -3.71 -18.03
CA VAL A 348 1.45 -5.13 -17.76
C VAL A 348 0.88 -5.31 -16.35
N ASN A 349 1.47 -4.67 -15.35
CA ASN A 349 1.03 -4.80 -13.98
C ASN A 349 -0.36 -4.24 -13.75
N THR A 350 -0.77 -3.16 -14.41
CA THR A 350 -2.12 -2.61 -14.28
C THR A 350 -3.21 -3.65 -14.57
N PHE A 351 -2.96 -4.62 -15.46
CA PHE A 351 -3.91 -5.66 -15.84
C PHE A 351 -3.63 -7.03 -15.20
N LEU A 352 -2.85 -7.08 -14.12
CA LEU A 352 -2.65 -8.30 -13.36
C LEU A 352 -3.42 -8.23 -12.02
N PRO A 353 -4.30 -9.21 -11.73
CA PRO A 353 -5.24 -9.10 -10.61
C PRO A 353 -4.59 -9.04 -9.22
N SER A 354 -3.32 -9.40 -9.10
CA SER A 354 -2.58 -9.40 -7.84
C SER A 354 -1.71 -8.15 -7.62
N THR A 355 -1.65 -7.23 -8.58
CA THR A 355 -0.72 -6.09 -8.53
C THR A 355 -0.95 -5.18 -7.33
N GLY A 356 -2.19 -4.88 -6.96
CA GLY A 356 -2.50 -3.90 -5.92
C GLY A 356 -1.81 -4.16 -4.57
N VAL A 357 -1.35 -5.40 -4.30
CA VAL A 357 -0.65 -5.80 -3.06
C VAL A 357 0.69 -6.50 -3.33
N ALA A 358 1.25 -6.38 -4.52
CA ALA A 358 2.43 -7.15 -4.96
C ALA A 358 3.76 -6.50 -4.54
N LEU A 359 4.00 -6.34 -3.26
CA LEU A 359 5.24 -5.80 -2.69
C LEU A 359 5.65 -4.47 -3.38
N GLN A 360 6.87 -4.38 -3.95
CA GLN A 360 7.37 -3.16 -4.63
C GLN A 360 6.54 -2.75 -5.86
N ALA A 361 5.77 -3.66 -6.44
CA ALA A 361 4.89 -3.36 -7.57
C ALA A 361 3.46 -2.97 -7.14
N CYS A 362 3.21 -2.76 -5.85
CA CYS A 362 1.88 -2.50 -5.33
C CYS A 362 1.38 -1.07 -5.60
N THR A 363 0.06 -0.89 -5.49
CA THR A 363 -0.59 0.40 -5.70
C THR A 363 -0.07 1.47 -4.73
N LEU A 364 0.26 1.13 -3.47
CA LEU A 364 0.77 2.09 -2.48
C LEU A 364 2.07 2.73 -2.96
N TYR A 365 3.07 1.93 -3.35
CA TYR A 365 4.32 2.50 -3.85
C TYR A 365 4.15 3.24 -5.17
N ALA A 366 3.19 2.83 -6.01
CA ALA A 366 2.88 3.55 -7.23
C ALA A 366 2.34 4.98 -6.96
N THR A 367 1.76 5.25 -5.78
CA THR A 367 1.29 6.59 -5.42
C THR A 367 2.42 7.60 -5.13
N ARG A 368 3.65 7.13 -4.90
CA ARG A 368 4.83 7.99 -4.71
C ARG A 368 5.35 8.62 -6.00
N TYR A 369 4.90 8.09 -7.15
CA TYR A 369 5.41 8.47 -8.46
C TYR A 369 4.28 9.03 -9.32
N TYR A 370 4.63 9.89 -10.26
CA TYR A 370 3.71 10.44 -11.25
C TYR A 370 3.55 9.53 -12.46
N ASN A 371 3.63 8.20 -12.26
CA ASN A 371 3.49 7.24 -13.35
C ASN A 371 2.07 7.27 -13.92
N ILE A 372 1.98 7.39 -15.25
CA ILE A 372 0.71 7.45 -15.97
C ILE A 372 0.59 6.33 -16.99
N LEU A 373 -0.64 5.89 -17.22
CA LEU A 373 -1.04 5.23 -18.45
C LEU A 373 -1.69 6.27 -19.35
N HIS A 374 -1.26 6.36 -20.61
CA HIS A 374 -1.86 7.27 -21.56
C HIS A 374 -2.25 6.58 -22.86
N LEU A 375 -3.39 6.96 -23.41
CA LEU A 375 -3.89 6.49 -24.70
C LEU A 375 -4.35 7.72 -25.52
N GLY A 376 -3.48 8.21 -26.38
CA GLY A 376 -3.67 9.52 -26.99
C GLY A 376 -3.67 10.61 -25.92
N ASP A 377 -4.73 11.43 -25.90
CA ASP A 377 -4.90 12.53 -24.95
C ASP A 377 -5.48 12.10 -23.57
N LEU A 378 -5.88 10.81 -23.46
CA LEU A 378 -6.40 10.30 -22.20
C LEU A 378 -5.22 9.95 -21.26
N ILE A 379 -5.12 10.66 -20.16
CA ILE A 379 -4.13 10.45 -19.11
C ILE A 379 -4.84 9.85 -17.90
N CYS A 380 -4.24 8.82 -17.31
CA CYS A 380 -4.74 8.20 -16.07
C CYS A 380 -3.54 7.85 -15.18
N TRP A 381 -3.55 8.32 -13.95
CA TRP A 381 -2.55 7.95 -12.95
C TRP A 381 -2.59 6.46 -12.66
N THR A 382 -1.42 5.80 -12.66
CA THR A 382 -1.31 4.32 -12.55
C THR A 382 -2.06 3.72 -11.35
N PRO A 383 -2.04 4.29 -10.12
CA PRO A 383 -2.81 3.77 -9.01
C PRO A 383 -4.32 3.74 -9.27
N ILE A 384 -4.85 4.77 -9.92
CA ILE A 384 -6.27 4.85 -10.29
C ILE A 384 -6.60 3.79 -11.35
N ALA A 385 -5.75 3.69 -12.39
CA ALA A 385 -5.93 2.70 -13.45
C ALA A 385 -5.92 1.26 -12.91
N THR A 386 -4.98 0.92 -12.04
CA THR A 386 -4.88 -0.40 -11.39
C THR A 386 -6.12 -0.70 -10.52
N SER A 387 -6.64 0.31 -9.81
CA SER A 387 -7.84 0.16 -8.99
C SER A 387 -9.07 -0.12 -9.83
N ILE A 388 -9.24 0.59 -10.95
CA ILE A 388 -10.33 0.36 -11.91
C ILE A 388 -10.20 -1.02 -12.56
N ALA A 389 -8.99 -1.38 -13.00
CA ALA A 389 -8.72 -2.70 -13.58
C ALA A 389 -9.09 -3.82 -12.59
N GLY A 390 -8.67 -3.71 -11.33
CA GLY A 390 -9.01 -4.68 -10.28
C GLY A 390 -10.52 -4.85 -10.06
N ALA A 391 -11.29 -3.77 -10.12
CA ALA A 391 -12.75 -3.83 -10.01
C ALA A 391 -13.39 -4.55 -11.22
N VAL A 392 -12.88 -4.28 -12.43
CA VAL A 392 -13.35 -4.97 -13.66
C VAL A 392 -12.95 -6.45 -13.61
N GLU A 393 -11.74 -6.76 -13.21
CA GLU A 393 -11.21 -8.12 -13.11
C GLU A 393 -11.97 -8.98 -12.10
N LEU A 394 -12.36 -8.42 -10.97
CA LEU A 394 -13.18 -9.09 -9.98
C LEU A 394 -14.45 -9.67 -10.63
N VAL A 395 -15.17 -8.85 -11.39
CA VAL A 395 -16.40 -9.27 -12.06
C VAL A 395 -16.10 -10.22 -13.22
N LEU A 396 -15.13 -9.87 -14.06
CA LEU A 396 -14.76 -10.64 -15.26
C LEU A 396 -14.34 -12.07 -14.89
N PHE A 397 -13.40 -12.20 -13.95
CA PHE A 397 -12.90 -13.52 -13.55
C PHE A 397 -13.94 -14.33 -12.80
N ALA A 398 -14.84 -13.72 -12.01
CA ALA A 398 -15.96 -14.43 -11.40
C ALA A 398 -16.88 -15.05 -12.46
N VAL A 399 -17.27 -14.28 -13.48
CA VAL A 399 -18.11 -14.76 -14.59
C VAL A 399 -17.38 -15.85 -15.40
N LEU A 400 -16.10 -15.63 -15.74
CA LEU A 400 -15.29 -16.59 -16.49
C LEU A 400 -15.08 -17.90 -15.72
N ALA A 401 -14.90 -17.86 -14.41
CA ALA A 401 -14.76 -19.05 -13.56
C ALA A 401 -16.02 -19.93 -13.64
N VAL A 402 -17.21 -19.31 -13.50
CA VAL A 402 -18.48 -20.03 -13.60
C VAL A 402 -18.71 -20.54 -15.03
N ALA A 403 -18.49 -19.70 -16.05
CA ALA A 403 -18.64 -20.10 -17.46
C ALA A 403 -17.70 -21.26 -17.82
N SER A 404 -16.46 -21.22 -17.34
CA SER A 404 -15.50 -22.31 -17.51
C SER A 404 -15.98 -23.60 -16.85
N TYR A 405 -16.46 -23.51 -15.61
CA TYR A 405 -17.03 -24.66 -14.89
C TYR A 405 -18.23 -25.29 -15.63
N VAL A 406 -19.16 -24.44 -16.12
CA VAL A 406 -20.38 -24.91 -16.83
C VAL A 406 -20.08 -25.55 -18.18
N ARG A 407 -19.15 -24.95 -18.96
CA ARG A 407 -18.81 -25.41 -20.34
C ARG A 407 -17.91 -26.62 -20.38
N ARG A 408 -17.33 -27.00 -19.28
CA ARG A 408 -16.45 -28.17 -19.24
C ARG A 408 -17.22 -29.41 -19.59
N HIS A 409 -16.86 -30.07 -20.68
CA HIS A 409 -17.35 -31.40 -21.05
C HIS A 409 -16.62 -32.46 -20.22
N ALA A 410 -17.37 -33.48 -19.82
CA ALA A 410 -16.85 -34.62 -19.05
C ALA A 410 -15.79 -35.38 -19.84
#